data_4518065b8a121d9e0016a9952607140e
#
_entry.id   4518065b8a121d9e0016a9952607140e
#
_cell.length_a   1.000
_cell.length_b   1.000
_cell.length_c   1.000
_cell.angle_alpha   90.00
_cell.angle_beta   90.00
_cell.angle_gamma   90.00
#
_symmetry.space_group_name_H-M   'P 1'
#
loop_
_entity.id
_entity.type
_entity.pdbx_description
1 polymer ?
#
loop_
_entity_poly.entity_id
_entity_poly.type
_entity_poly.pdbx_seq_one_letter_code
_entity_poly.pdbx_strand_id
1 'polypeptide(L)'
;MNGFVTTARMCGVGVALSLVGCGAYAADMPTKAPIPYAGVDDFWTRPYLFGDLGRTKLKEQGISLALTLGDEAVTNLSGGSRNTSANAGQLWFQAKFDMAKLAGIPGGTIGITLVDRFGKNLNSEAGIPALQLTNEVFGRGNILRLTEFYYSQKLLGDRLELKGGRLPVGSDFFFGQCEFINLTFCGGQPGNIQGGYIYNWPVSQWAGVVHYNFTKEWKLSVGVYDANPNYLTTSDSATYFLPGVPGSSRASGVLVPVEVVWAPSGPLNGTWRFGGWYDSASTIDGGLPGIIAIAPGMGGVSDQNLGDQRGRYGVYESILQRLTVEGAKAQGWYMFLNTTVADHRTSYQDYQVALGFRHTGTFSWRPEDEVGFAVGTTHVNSAALTPNAGGNEVPIEAWYGWQATGWMNLKFDAQYVINPGGRGYNAAGVKTENAWVLGLRTLVHF
;
A
#
# COMPACT_ATOMS: atom_id res chain seq x y z
N MET A 1 -59.02 -32.84 -34.25
CA MET A 1 -58.93 -32.90 -32.80
C MET A 1 -57.58 -32.26 -32.42
N ASN A 2 -57.65 -31.14 -31.77
CA ASN A 2 -56.57 -30.20 -31.55
C ASN A 2 -55.62 -30.63 -30.45
N GLY A 3 -54.30 -30.64 -30.72
CA GLY A 3 -53.25 -30.75 -29.73
C GLY A 3 -52.44 -29.45 -29.64
N PHE A 4 -52.55 -28.74 -28.52
CA PHE A 4 -51.80 -27.53 -28.22
C PHE A 4 -50.34 -27.90 -27.94
N VAL A 5 -49.42 -27.28 -28.69
CA VAL A 5 -47.99 -27.29 -28.39
C VAL A 5 -47.70 -26.00 -27.66
N THR A 6 -47.33 -26.11 -26.37
CA THR A 6 -46.90 -25.00 -25.54
C THR A 6 -45.38 -24.88 -25.65
N THR A 7 -44.90 -23.84 -26.34
CA THR A 7 -43.49 -23.47 -26.41
C THR A 7 -43.08 -22.76 -25.12
N ALA A 8 -42.28 -23.38 -24.28
CA ALA A 8 -41.62 -22.78 -23.16
C ALA A 8 -40.44 -21.91 -23.68
N ARG A 9 -40.56 -20.61 -23.53
CA ARG A 9 -39.43 -19.68 -23.70
C ARG A 9 -38.52 -19.79 -22.50
N MET A 10 -37.33 -20.37 -22.67
CA MET A 10 -36.23 -20.24 -21.72
C MET A 10 -35.71 -18.80 -21.79
N CYS A 11 -35.98 -18.03 -20.75
CA CYS A 11 -35.23 -16.79 -20.48
C CYS A 11 -33.80 -17.17 -20.05
N GLY A 12 -32.85 -17.00 -20.96
CA GLY A 12 -31.44 -17.07 -20.63
C GLY A 12 -31.07 -15.88 -19.74
N VAL A 13 -30.87 -16.13 -18.47
CA VAL A 13 -30.23 -15.18 -17.56
C VAL A 13 -28.76 -15.19 -17.93
N GLY A 14 -28.35 -14.23 -18.74
CA GLY A 14 -26.94 -13.92 -18.98
C GLY A 14 -26.31 -13.42 -17.68
N VAL A 15 -25.60 -14.29 -16.99
CA VAL A 15 -24.70 -13.89 -15.93
C VAL A 15 -23.55 -13.16 -16.59
N ALA A 16 -23.62 -11.82 -16.60
CA ALA A 16 -22.48 -11.00 -16.90
C ALA A 16 -21.45 -11.24 -15.77
N LEU A 17 -20.47 -12.10 -16.01
CA LEU A 17 -19.23 -12.12 -15.25
C LEU A 17 -18.56 -10.77 -15.49
N SER A 18 -18.79 -9.82 -14.57
CA SER A 18 -17.92 -8.67 -14.43
C SER A 18 -16.54 -9.20 -14.03
N LEU A 19 -15.66 -9.29 -15.02
CA LEU A 19 -14.23 -9.42 -14.81
C LEU A 19 -13.82 -8.22 -13.95
N VAL A 20 -13.74 -8.44 -12.64
CA VAL A 20 -13.00 -7.56 -11.75
C VAL A 20 -11.57 -7.69 -12.22
N GLY A 21 -11.15 -6.78 -13.10
CA GLY A 21 -9.74 -6.62 -13.41
C GLY A 21 -9.04 -6.42 -12.08
N CYS A 22 -8.06 -7.27 -11.77
CA CYS A 22 -7.08 -7.00 -10.73
C CYS A 22 -6.34 -5.73 -11.15
N GLY A 23 -6.96 -4.57 -10.90
CA GLY A 23 -6.21 -3.32 -10.85
C GLY A 23 -5.19 -3.49 -9.74
N ALA A 24 -3.93 -3.23 -10.03
CA ALA A 24 -2.92 -3.10 -9.00
C ALA A 24 -3.40 -2.01 -8.04
N TYR A 25 -3.91 -2.43 -6.89
CA TYR A 25 -4.20 -1.49 -5.80
C TYR A 25 -2.86 -1.01 -5.29
N ALA A 26 -2.72 0.30 -5.15
CA ALA A 26 -1.56 0.90 -4.51
C ALA A 26 -1.33 0.23 -3.16
N ALA A 27 -0.10 -0.15 -2.89
CA ALA A 27 0.29 -0.98 -1.74
C ALA A 27 -0.10 -0.41 -0.36
N ASP A 28 -0.53 0.83 -0.31
CA ASP A 28 -0.83 1.58 0.91
C ASP A 28 -2.30 2.04 0.98
N MET A 29 -3.22 1.39 0.24
CA MET A 29 -4.65 1.70 0.33
C MET A 29 -5.41 0.62 1.07
N PRO A 30 -6.36 0.98 1.96
CA PRO A 30 -7.29 0.02 2.52
C PRO A 30 -8.00 -0.70 1.38
N THR A 31 -7.91 -2.03 1.35
CA THR A 31 -8.31 -2.84 0.21
C THR A 31 -9.80 -3.09 0.12
N LYS A 32 -10.56 -2.69 1.16
CA LYS A 32 -12.01 -2.92 1.17
C LYS A 32 -12.73 -1.90 0.30
N ALA A 33 -13.11 -2.35 -0.90
CA ALA A 33 -13.97 -1.56 -1.77
C ALA A 33 -15.37 -1.40 -1.14
N PRO A 34 -16.09 -0.29 -1.42
CA PRO A 34 -17.46 -0.13 -0.99
C PRO A 34 -18.33 -1.32 -1.43
N ILE A 35 -19.27 -1.72 -0.57
CA ILE A 35 -20.23 -2.79 -0.90
C ILE A 35 -21.01 -2.37 -2.15
N PRO A 36 -21.17 -3.23 -3.16
CA PRO A 36 -21.92 -2.87 -4.36
C PRO A 36 -23.34 -2.45 -4.04
N TYR A 37 -23.78 -1.33 -4.60
CA TYR A 37 -25.12 -0.78 -4.43
C TYR A 37 -26.20 -1.74 -4.93
N ALA A 38 -27.11 -2.13 -4.07
CA ALA A 38 -28.20 -3.06 -4.36
C ALA A 38 -29.50 -2.39 -4.82
N GLY A 39 -29.48 -1.09 -5.15
CA GLY A 39 -30.61 -0.38 -5.74
C GLY A 39 -31.60 0.26 -4.75
N VAL A 40 -31.41 0.09 -3.45
CA VAL A 40 -32.18 0.80 -2.40
C VAL A 40 -31.26 1.80 -1.73
N ASP A 41 -31.62 3.08 -1.74
CA ASP A 41 -30.83 4.14 -1.09
C ASP A 41 -31.11 4.15 0.43
N ASP A 42 -30.72 3.07 1.10
CA ASP A 42 -30.77 2.97 2.55
C ASP A 42 -29.44 3.44 3.15
N PHE A 43 -29.52 4.33 4.15
CA PHE A 43 -28.36 4.94 4.80
C PHE A 43 -27.35 3.90 5.32
N TRP A 44 -27.82 2.77 5.83
CA TRP A 44 -26.96 1.77 6.47
C TRP A 44 -26.26 0.84 5.46
N THR A 45 -26.86 0.65 4.29
CA THR A 45 -26.38 -0.32 3.28
C THR A 45 -25.78 0.33 2.04
N ARG A 46 -26.03 1.63 1.79
CA ARG A 46 -25.46 2.32 0.63
C ARG A 46 -23.92 2.36 0.70
N PRO A 47 -23.22 2.31 -0.46
CA PRO A 47 -21.77 2.21 -0.49
C PRO A 47 -21.02 3.52 -0.19
N TYR A 48 -21.73 4.65 -0.17
CA TYR A 48 -21.17 5.99 0.03
C TYR A 48 -21.98 6.79 1.04
N LEU A 49 -21.30 7.53 1.92
CA LEU A 49 -21.94 8.34 2.98
C LEU A 49 -23.01 9.31 2.44
N PHE A 50 -22.75 9.92 1.30
CA PHE A 50 -23.67 10.88 0.67
C PHE A 50 -24.51 10.27 -0.48
N GLY A 51 -24.56 8.93 -0.60
CA GLY A 51 -25.23 8.23 -1.70
C GLY A 51 -24.51 8.37 -3.03
N ASP A 52 -25.21 8.14 -4.13
CA ASP A 52 -24.62 8.08 -5.46
C ASP A 52 -24.08 9.43 -5.97
N LEU A 53 -24.73 10.54 -5.66
CA LEU A 53 -24.38 11.89 -6.14
C LEU A 53 -24.11 11.98 -7.67
N GLY A 54 -24.73 11.09 -8.46
CA GLY A 54 -24.54 11.04 -9.89
C GLY A 54 -23.29 10.29 -10.36
N ARG A 55 -22.57 9.60 -9.47
CA ARG A 55 -21.36 8.81 -9.79
C ARG A 55 -21.65 7.72 -10.82
N THR A 56 -22.79 7.03 -10.70
CA THR A 56 -23.21 6.01 -11.68
C THR A 56 -23.32 6.60 -13.07
N LYS A 57 -23.97 7.74 -13.22
CA LYS A 57 -24.10 8.43 -14.49
C LYS A 57 -22.75 8.90 -15.06
N LEU A 58 -21.89 9.47 -14.20
CA LEU A 58 -20.53 9.85 -14.60
C LEU A 58 -19.71 8.65 -15.05
N LYS A 59 -19.80 7.51 -14.35
CA LYS A 59 -19.10 6.27 -14.71
C LYS A 59 -19.58 5.71 -16.05
N GLU A 60 -20.88 5.80 -16.35
CA GLU A 60 -21.42 5.44 -17.67
C GLU A 60 -20.83 6.33 -18.78
N GLN A 61 -20.57 7.60 -18.48
CA GLN A 61 -19.94 8.56 -19.39
C GLN A 61 -18.40 8.41 -19.45
N GLY A 62 -17.78 7.53 -18.63
CA GLY A 62 -16.34 7.30 -18.63
C GLY A 62 -15.58 8.02 -17.53
N ILE A 63 -16.25 8.62 -16.53
CA ILE A 63 -15.60 9.32 -15.42
C ILE A 63 -15.92 8.58 -14.11
N SER A 64 -14.90 8.04 -13.45
CA SER A 64 -15.03 7.39 -12.14
C SER A 64 -14.39 8.25 -11.07
N LEU A 65 -15.15 8.59 -10.02
CA LEU A 65 -14.70 9.41 -8.91
C LEU A 65 -14.82 8.64 -7.60
N ALA A 66 -13.83 8.79 -6.72
CA ALA A 66 -13.86 8.29 -5.35
C ALA A 66 -13.25 9.32 -4.41
N LEU A 67 -13.82 9.43 -3.23
CA LEU A 67 -13.29 10.21 -2.11
C LEU A 67 -13.39 9.34 -0.86
N THR A 68 -12.27 9.17 -0.18
CA THR A 68 -12.20 8.30 1.01
C THR A 68 -11.38 8.98 2.11
N LEU A 69 -11.83 8.81 3.34
CA LEU A 69 -11.09 9.19 4.55
C LEU A 69 -10.65 7.91 5.26
N GLY A 70 -9.38 7.82 5.60
CA GLY A 70 -8.82 6.85 6.54
C GLY A 70 -8.23 7.59 7.73
N ASP A 71 -8.58 7.20 8.94
CA ASP A 71 -8.11 7.82 10.18
C ASP A 71 -7.68 6.75 11.18
N GLU A 72 -6.56 6.97 11.85
CA GLU A 72 -5.97 6.08 12.85
C GLU A 72 -5.75 6.80 14.16
N ALA A 73 -6.61 6.53 15.13
CA ALA A 73 -6.43 6.91 16.52
C ALA A 73 -5.69 5.79 17.26
N VAL A 74 -4.51 6.07 17.79
CA VAL A 74 -3.64 5.07 18.41
C VAL A 74 -3.15 5.53 19.79
N THR A 75 -2.97 4.58 20.70
CA THR A 75 -2.53 4.83 22.08
C THR A 75 -1.41 3.87 22.47
N ASN A 76 -0.32 4.42 23.00
CA ASN A 76 0.74 3.65 23.61
C ASN A 76 0.42 3.37 25.09
N LEU A 77 0.37 2.09 25.45
CA LEU A 77 0.11 1.63 26.82
C LEU A 77 1.37 1.36 27.62
N SER A 78 2.46 0.94 26.92
CA SER A 78 3.76 0.67 27.55
C SER A 78 4.89 0.73 26.50
N GLY A 79 6.10 0.83 26.96
CA GLY A 79 7.29 1.06 26.12
C GLY A 79 7.41 2.53 25.68
N GLY A 80 8.55 2.88 25.08
CA GLY A 80 8.87 4.26 24.76
C GLY A 80 9.23 5.09 26.00
N SER A 81 9.15 6.42 25.87
CA SER A 81 9.48 7.36 26.95
C SER A 81 8.26 7.83 27.73
N ARG A 82 7.07 7.69 27.18
CA ARG A 82 5.80 8.09 27.81
C ARG A 82 4.59 7.38 27.19
N ASN A 83 3.55 7.19 28.00
CA ASN A 83 2.25 6.73 27.52
C ASN A 83 1.47 7.94 27.00
N THR A 84 1.02 7.86 25.76
CA THR A 84 0.31 8.95 25.09
C THR A 84 -0.50 8.41 23.92
N SER A 85 -1.32 9.26 23.34
CA SER A 85 -2.12 8.96 22.17
C SER A 85 -1.77 9.88 21.02
N ALA A 86 -1.93 9.41 19.82
CA ALA A 86 -1.81 10.17 18.60
C ALA A 86 -2.96 9.83 17.65
N ASN A 87 -3.24 10.76 16.75
CA ASN A 87 -4.17 10.55 15.66
C ASN A 87 -3.50 11.00 14.37
N ALA A 88 -3.65 10.21 13.33
CA ALA A 88 -3.24 10.57 11.98
C ALA A 88 -4.27 10.06 10.97
N GLY A 89 -4.41 10.80 9.88
CA GLY A 89 -5.35 10.43 8.84
C GLY A 89 -4.91 10.86 7.46
N GLN A 90 -5.62 10.34 6.47
CA GLN A 90 -5.50 10.76 5.10
C GLN A 90 -6.87 10.89 4.44
N LEU A 91 -7.03 11.94 3.65
CA LEU A 91 -8.12 12.10 2.72
C LEU A 91 -7.57 11.91 1.32
N TRP A 92 -8.14 10.99 0.53
CA TRP A 92 -7.71 10.82 -0.84
C TRP A 92 -8.85 10.88 -1.83
N PHE A 93 -8.63 11.68 -2.84
CA PHE A 93 -9.52 11.84 -3.99
C PHE A 93 -8.91 11.14 -5.21
N GLN A 94 -9.70 10.36 -5.90
CA GLN A 94 -9.30 9.65 -7.11
C GLN A 94 -10.27 9.97 -8.25
N ALA A 95 -9.71 10.24 -9.43
CA ALA A 95 -10.45 10.37 -10.68
C ALA A 95 -9.81 9.49 -11.75
N LYS A 96 -10.63 8.69 -12.44
CA LYS A 96 -10.21 7.90 -13.60
C LYS A 96 -11.09 8.24 -14.79
N PHE A 97 -10.46 8.45 -15.95
CA PHE A 97 -11.09 8.84 -17.19
C PHE A 97 -10.87 7.74 -18.24
N ASP A 98 -11.96 7.12 -18.66
CA ASP A 98 -11.99 6.14 -19.76
C ASP A 98 -11.94 6.86 -21.10
N MET A 99 -10.79 6.83 -21.74
CA MET A 99 -10.55 7.56 -22.98
C MET A 99 -11.27 6.94 -24.17
N ALA A 100 -11.71 5.69 -24.10
CA ALA A 100 -12.56 5.10 -25.13
C ALA A 100 -13.91 5.80 -25.18
N LYS A 101 -14.50 6.08 -24.01
CA LYS A 101 -15.79 6.77 -23.89
C LYS A 101 -15.68 8.28 -24.12
N LEU A 102 -14.61 8.91 -23.63
CA LEU A 102 -14.46 10.36 -23.65
C LEU A 102 -13.88 10.91 -24.95
N ALA A 103 -12.97 10.16 -25.57
CA ALA A 103 -12.21 10.63 -26.73
C ALA A 103 -12.11 9.60 -27.87
N GLY A 104 -12.79 8.46 -27.77
CA GLY A 104 -12.73 7.42 -28.81
C GLY A 104 -11.37 6.71 -28.88
N ILE A 105 -10.58 6.68 -27.81
CA ILE A 105 -9.27 6.02 -27.71
C ILE A 105 -9.41 4.70 -26.94
N PRO A 106 -9.62 3.56 -27.60
CA PRO A 106 -9.81 2.28 -26.93
C PRO A 106 -8.59 1.88 -26.10
N GLY A 107 -8.82 1.43 -24.85
CA GLY A 107 -7.76 0.99 -23.94
C GLY A 107 -6.98 2.13 -23.27
N GLY A 108 -7.26 3.39 -23.62
CA GLY A 108 -6.66 4.56 -22.96
C GLY A 108 -7.31 4.89 -21.63
N THR A 109 -6.53 5.23 -20.61
CA THR A 109 -6.99 5.68 -19.30
C THR A 109 -6.10 6.82 -18.78
N ILE A 110 -6.70 7.89 -18.25
CA ILE A 110 -6.01 8.90 -17.44
C ILE A 110 -6.41 8.67 -15.99
N GLY A 111 -5.44 8.66 -15.10
CA GLY A 111 -5.65 8.58 -13.64
C GLY A 111 -5.07 9.78 -12.93
N ILE A 112 -5.83 10.30 -11.95
CA ILE A 112 -5.41 11.39 -11.05
C ILE A 112 -5.74 10.96 -9.63
N THR A 113 -4.77 11.09 -8.73
CA THR A 113 -4.97 10.85 -7.29
C THR A 113 -4.30 11.97 -6.49
N LEU A 114 -5.09 12.59 -5.64
CA LEU A 114 -4.65 13.58 -4.64
C LEU A 114 -4.78 12.97 -3.26
N VAL A 115 -3.76 13.12 -2.43
CA VAL A 115 -3.75 12.64 -1.03
C VAL A 115 -3.32 13.75 -0.11
N ASP A 116 -4.16 14.06 0.86
CA ASP A 116 -3.82 14.94 1.97
C ASP A 116 -3.65 14.11 3.25
N ARG A 117 -2.46 14.14 3.83
CA ARG A 117 -2.16 13.48 5.11
C ARG A 117 -2.02 14.51 6.22
N PHE A 118 -2.53 14.17 7.40
CA PHE A 118 -2.57 15.05 8.57
C PHE A 118 -2.38 14.25 9.86
N GLY A 119 -2.05 14.96 10.95
CA GLY A 119 -2.00 14.39 12.29
C GLY A 119 -0.60 14.18 12.84
N LYS A 120 -0.42 13.18 13.72
CA LYS A 120 0.79 12.95 14.50
C LYS A 120 1.24 11.49 14.47
N ASN A 121 2.54 11.29 14.53
CA ASN A 121 3.19 9.99 14.63
C ASN A 121 3.25 9.53 16.09
N LEU A 122 2.60 8.40 16.42
CA LEU A 122 2.65 7.86 17.78
C LEU A 122 4.07 7.51 18.21
N ASN A 123 4.89 6.92 17.33
CA ASN A 123 6.27 6.56 17.67
C ASN A 123 7.05 7.78 18.19
N SER A 124 6.88 8.94 17.54
CA SER A 124 7.52 10.20 17.97
C SER A 124 6.91 10.75 19.25
N GLU A 125 5.58 10.79 19.33
CA GLU A 125 4.86 11.34 20.48
C GLU A 125 5.12 10.51 21.74
N ALA A 126 5.22 9.19 21.64
CA ALA A 126 5.48 8.27 22.75
C ALA A 126 6.98 8.00 22.97
N GLY A 127 7.85 8.41 22.03
CA GLY A 127 9.28 8.09 22.09
C GLY A 127 9.56 6.59 21.94
N ILE A 128 8.76 5.89 21.12
CA ILE A 128 8.98 4.49 20.75
C ILE A 128 10.00 4.47 19.62
N PRO A 129 11.18 3.88 19.77
CA PRO A 129 12.22 3.89 18.73
C PRO A 129 11.97 2.82 17.65
N ALA A 130 10.72 2.48 17.35
CA ALA A 130 10.40 1.44 16.38
C ALA A 130 10.86 1.80 14.96
N LEU A 131 11.29 0.79 14.21
CA LEU A 131 11.76 0.90 12.83
C LEU A 131 10.59 1.21 11.89
N GLN A 132 9.43 0.63 12.18
CA GLN A 132 8.23 0.81 11.38
C GLN A 132 7.18 1.60 12.18
N LEU A 133 6.32 2.33 11.47
CA LEU A 133 5.27 3.13 12.09
C LEU A 133 4.20 2.23 12.70
N THR A 134 3.75 2.56 13.92
CA THR A 134 2.60 1.91 14.56
C THR A 134 1.26 2.51 14.14
N ASN A 135 1.29 3.67 13.47
CA ASN A 135 0.16 4.27 12.74
C ASN A 135 0.66 4.67 11.34
N GLU A 136 0.53 3.74 10.39
CA GLU A 136 1.15 3.82 9.06
C GLU A 136 0.71 5.05 8.27
N VAL A 137 -0.55 5.47 8.45
CA VAL A 137 -1.13 6.57 7.69
C VAL A 137 -0.42 7.91 7.92
N PHE A 138 0.33 8.06 9.00
CA PHE A 138 1.16 9.25 9.23
C PHE A 138 2.31 9.37 8.22
N GLY A 139 2.77 8.29 7.63
CA GLY A 139 3.99 8.26 6.82
C GLY A 139 4.05 9.35 5.74
N ARG A 140 5.26 9.97 5.60
CA ARG A 140 5.59 10.98 4.58
C ARG A 140 5.06 12.40 4.84
N GLY A 141 4.64 12.69 6.08
CA GLY A 141 4.36 14.04 6.57
C GLY A 141 2.98 14.60 6.23
N ASN A 142 2.63 15.70 6.89
CA ASN A 142 1.34 16.40 6.80
C ASN A 142 1.32 17.33 5.60
N ILE A 143 0.86 16.86 4.46
CA ILE A 143 0.89 17.63 3.21
C ILE A 143 -0.04 17.03 2.15
N LEU A 144 -0.64 17.92 1.34
CA LEU A 144 -1.35 17.52 0.12
C LEU A 144 -0.34 17.13 -0.98
N ARG A 145 -0.49 15.94 -1.55
CA ARG A 145 0.35 15.43 -2.64
C ARG A 145 -0.46 15.06 -3.87
N LEU A 146 0.11 15.34 -5.05
CA LEU A 146 -0.29 14.69 -6.29
C LEU A 146 0.37 13.31 -6.32
N THR A 147 -0.35 12.31 -5.84
CA THR A 147 0.15 10.94 -5.69
C THR A 147 0.20 10.22 -7.02
N GLU A 148 -0.80 10.41 -7.87
CA GLU A 148 -0.79 9.84 -9.21
C GLU A 148 -1.27 10.87 -10.23
N PHE A 149 -0.59 10.92 -11.37
CA PHE A 149 -1.03 11.58 -12.58
C PHE A 149 -0.42 10.86 -13.76
N TYR A 150 -1.19 9.98 -14.40
CA TYR A 150 -0.66 9.13 -15.44
C TYR A 150 -1.62 8.96 -16.61
N TYR A 151 -1.06 8.58 -17.75
CA TYR A 151 -1.75 7.97 -18.86
C TYR A 151 -1.34 6.50 -18.96
N SER A 152 -2.30 5.61 -19.15
CA SER A 152 -2.04 4.23 -19.54
C SER A 152 -2.74 3.87 -20.84
N GLN A 153 -2.11 3.02 -21.65
CA GLN A 153 -2.62 2.52 -22.90
C GLN A 153 -2.52 0.99 -22.95
N LYS A 154 -3.65 0.34 -23.05
CA LYS A 154 -3.74 -1.09 -23.31
C LYS A 154 -3.70 -1.37 -24.80
N LEU A 155 -2.91 -2.36 -25.21
CA LEU A 155 -2.63 -2.75 -26.59
C LEU A 155 -2.69 -4.29 -26.71
N LEU A 156 -2.68 -4.80 -27.94
CA LEU A 156 -2.61 -6.23 -28.26
C LEU A 156 -3.71 -7.07 -27.55
N GLY A 157 -4.94 -6.56 -27.49
CA GLY A 157 -6.04 -7.21 -26.80
C GLY A 157 -5.81 -7.32 -25.29
N ASP A 158 -5.39 -6.22 -24.66
CA ASP A 158 -5.07 -6.05 -23.25
C ASP A 158 -3.86 -6.86 -22.75
N ARG A 159 -3.07 -7.45 -23.67
CA ARG A 159 -1.85 -8.18 -23.30
C ARG A 159 -0.69 -7.24 -22.94
N LEU A 160 -0.61 -6.07 -23.55
CA LEU A 160 0.42 -5.07 -23.28
C LEU A 160 -0.24 -3.82 -22.73
N GLU A 161 0.24 -3.33 -21.58
CA GLU A 161 -0.10 -2.02 -21.04
C GLU A 161 1.17 -1.18 -20.91
N LEU A 162 1.14 0.02 -21.47
CA LEU A 162 2.14 1.05 -21.30
C LEU A 162 1.57 2.13 -20.39
N LYS A 163 2.27 2.47 -19.32
CA LYS A 163 1.84 3.48 -18.34
C LYS A 163 2.95 4.48 -18.12
N GLY A 164 2.65 5.76 -18.11
CA GLY A 164 3.63 6.81 -17.89
C GLY A 164 3.06 8.00 -17.16
N GLY A 165 3.87 8.61 -16.29
CA GLY A 165 3.47 9.78 -15.50
C GLY A 165 4.09 9.83 -14.09
N ARG A 166 3.35 10.44 -13.17
CA ARG A 166 3.67 10.46 -11.74
C ARG A 166 3.07 9.21 -11.08
N LEU A 167 3.94 8.33 -10.58
CA LEU A 167 3.56 7.03 -10.05
C LEU A 167 4.35 6.71 -8.76
N PRO A 168 3.69 6.27 -7.68
CA PRO A 168 4.36 5.56 -6.61
C PRO A 168 4.85 4.21 -7.13
N VAL A 169 6.01 3.72 -6.68
CA VAL A 169 6.50 2.40 -7.11
C VAL A 169 5.52 1.30 -6.69
N GLY A 170 4.98 1.42 -5.46
CA GLY A 170 4.02 0.47 -4.91
C GLY A 170 2.66 0.41 -5.64
N SER A 171 2.35 1.35 -6.56
CA SER A 171 1.14 1.25 -7.38
C SER A 171 1.20 0.16 -8.44
N ASP A 172 2.39 -0.23 -8.88
CA ASP A 172 2.59 -1.15 -9.99
C ASP A 172 3.38 -2.42 -9.61
N PHE A 173 4.20 -2.34 -8.55
CA PHE A 173 5.09 -3.40 -8.06
C PHE A 173 4.80 -3.70 -6.60
N PHE A 174 5.18 -4.88 -6.12
CA PHE A 174 4.96 -5.40 -4.78
C PHE A 174 3.59 -5.02 -4.21
N PHE A 175 3.20 -5.55 -3.08
CA PHE A 175 2.02 -5.06 -2.35
C PHE A 175 2.14 -5.37 -0.87
N GLY A 176 1.44 -4.58 -0.05
CA GLY A 176 1.29 -4.79 1.38
C GLY A 176 -0.13 -5.16 1.75
N GLN A 177 -0.33 -5.49 3.01
CA GLN A 177 -1.63 -5.84 3.57
C GLN A 177 -2.13 -4.67 4.43
N CYS A 178 -2.64 -3.63 3.78
CA CYS A 178 -3.11 -2.43 4.47
C CYS A 178 -4.46 -2.58 5.18
N GLU A 179 -4.87 -3.79 5.42
CA GLU A 179 -5.80 -4.13 6.48
C GLU A 179 -5.17 -4.03 7.87
N PHE A 180 -3.85 -4.12 7.97
CA PHE A 180 -3.05 -3.92 9.18
C PHE A 180 -2.65 -2.45 9.32
N ILE A 181 -2.43 -1.98 10.55
CA ILE A 181 -2.07 -0.59 10.88
C ILE A 181 -0.55 -0.42 11.00
N ASN A 182 0.15 -1.45 11.44
CA ASN A 182 1.61 -1.40 11.52
C ASN A 182 2.23 -1.43 10.13
N LEU A 183 3.16 -0.50 9.87
CA LEU A 183 3.80 -0.36 8.55
C LEU A 183 4.60 -1.61 8.13
N THR A 184 4.97 -2.50 9.05
CA THR A 184 5.62 -3.78 8.71
C THR A 184 4.73 -4.63 7.79
N PHE A 185 3.41 -4.53 7.94
CA PHE A 185 2.43 -5.31 7.19
C PHE A 185 1.79 -4.50 6.07
N CYS A 186 1.48 -3.21 6.33
CA CYS A 186 0.96 -2.28 5.34
C CYS A 186 2.10 -1.74 4.47
N GLY A 187 1.81 -1.48 3.22
CA GLY A 187 2.78 -0.97 2.27
C GLY A 187 3.69 -2.02 1.64
N GLY A 188 4.32 -1.64 0.54
CA GLY A 188 5.31 -2.49 -0.12
C GLY A 188 6.60 -2.56 0.67
N GLN A 189 6.97 -3.73 1.16
CA GLN A 189 8.17 -3.89 2.00
C GLN A 189 9.45 -3.29 1.41
N PRO A 190 9.76 -3.40 0.08
CA PRO A 190 10.92 -2.73 -0.49
C PRO A 190 10.96 -1.23 -0.17
N GLY A 191 9.83 -0.53 -0.29
CA GLY A 191 9.75 0.88 0.06
C GLY A 191 9.72 1.17 1.56
N ASN A 192 9.29 0.22 2.40
CA ASN A 192 9.32 0.35 3.86
C ASN A 192 10.75 0.34 4.40
N ILE A 193 11.62 -0.53 3.87
CA ILE A 193 13.02 -0.66 4.31
C ILE A 193 14.00 0.15 3.46
N GLN A 194 13.63 0.52 2.21
CA GLN A 194 14.45 1.29 1.28
C GLN A 194 13.78 2.61 0.89
N GLY A 195 13.02 3.19 1.80
CA GLY A 195 12.21 4.38 1.58
C GLY A 195 12.97 5.65 1.18
N GLY A 196 14.29 5.60 1.14
CA GLY A 196 15.14 6.67 0.64
C GLY A 196 15.11 6.83 -0.88
N TYR A 197 14.79 5.79 -1.62
CA TYR A 197 14.76 5.79 -3.09
C TYR A 197 13.63 4.96 -3.71
N ILE A 198 12.98 4.07 -2.96
CA ILE A 198 11.76 3.39 -3.36
C ILE A 198 10.59 4.08 -2.68
N TYR A 199 9.78 4.80 -3.45
CA TYR A 199 8.72 5.60 -2.88
C TYR A 199 7.38 4.88 -2.98
N ASN A 200 6.87 4.52 -1.80
CA ASN A 200 5.50 4.05 -1.64
C ASN A 200 4.52 5.23 -1.56
N TRP A 201 3.25 4.93 -1.68
CA TRP A 201 2.15 5.86 -1.41
C TRP A 201 2.38 6.67 -0.11
N PRO A 202 2.11 7.97 -0.06
CA PRO A 202 1.53 8.81 -1.11
C PRO A 202 2.59 9.53 -1.97
N VAL A 203 3.87 9.17 -1.87
CA VAL A 203 4.93 9.80 -2.65
C VAL A 203 5.05 9.15 -4.01
N SER A 204 5.14 9.96 -5.04
CA SER A 204 5.32 9.50 -6.41
C SER A 204 6.52 10.16 -7.07
N GLN A 205 6.96 9.55 -8.14
CA GLN A 205 8.06 10.03 -8.99
C GLN A 205 7.67 9.91 -10.47
N TRP A 206 8.38 10.58 -11.35
CA TRP A 206 8.20 10.40 -12.78
C TRP A 206 8.64 9.00 -13.18
N ALA A 207 7.80 8.31 -13.94
CA ALA A 207 8.02 6.92 -14.28
C ALA A 207 7.40 6.52 -15.62
N GLY A 208 7.99 5.47 -16.20
CA GLY A 208 7.39 4.66 -17.25
C GLY A 208 7.35 3.20 -16.82
N VAL A 209 6.21 2.54 -17.04
CA VAL A 209 5.98 1.14 -16.67
C VAL A 209 5.39 0.39 -17.85
N VAL A 210 5.87 -0.83 -18.02
CA VAL A 210 5.37 -1.78 -19.02
C VAL A 210 4.86 -3.01 -18.29
N HIS A 211 3.61 -3.38 -18.55
CA HIS A 211 3.04 -4.65 -18.11
C HIS A 211 2.75 -5.53 -19.32
N TYR A 212 3.19 -6.79 -19.28
CA TYR A 212 2.91 -7.75 -20.33
C TYR A 212 2.29 -9.04 -19.76
N ASN A 213 1.07 -9.32 -20.18
CA ASN A 213 0.34 -10.53 -19.82
C ASN A 213 0.68 -11.65 -20.82
N PHE A 214 1.52 -12.62 -20.41
CA PHE A 214 1.81 -13.81 -21.21
C PHE A 214 0.55 -14.67 -21.37
N THR A 215 -0.17 -14.84 -20.26
CA THR A 215 -1.44 -15.53 -20.16
C THR A 215 -2.38 -14.73 -19.25
N LYS A 216 -3.56 -15.25 -18.95
CA LYS A 216 -4.47 -14.65 -17.95
C LYS A 216 -3.93 -14.75 -16.52
N GLU A 217 -2.98 -15.64 -16.27
CA GLU A 217 -2.43 -15.92 -14.95
C GLU A 217 -1.01 -15.38 -14.75
N TRP A 218 -0.27 -15.16 -15.85
CA TRP A 218 1.13 -14.75 -15.79
C TRP A 218 1.35 -13.36 -16.38
N LYS A 219 1.95 -12.49 -15.59
CA LYS A 219 2.29 -11.11 -15.97
C LYS A 219 3.76 -10.81 -15.67
N LEU A 220 4.44 -10.10 -16.56
CA LEU A 220 5.71 -9.44 -16.32
C LEU A 220 5.49 -7.94 -16.24
N SER A 221 6.14 -7.30 -15.29
CA SER A 221 6.17 -5.84 -15.14
C SER A 221 7.60 -5.36 -15.11
N VAL A 222 7.88 -4.27 -15.81
CA VAL A 222 9.17 -3.58 -15.78
C VAL A 222 8.90 -2.09 -15.67
N GLY A 223 9.57 -1.41 -14.72
CA GLY A 223 9.46 0.02 -14.51
C GLY A 223 10.80 0.74 -14.63
N VAL A 224 10.73 2.02 -14.95
CA VAL A 224 11.86 2.95 -14.89
C VAL A 224 11.38 4.20 -14.16
N TYR A 225 12.00 4.53 -13.03
CA TYR A 225 11.59 5.59 -12.12
C TYR A 225 12.72 6.57 -11.87
N ASP A 226 12.42 7.86 -11.82
CA ASP A 226 13.35 8.91 -11.39
C ASP A 226 13.57 8.83 -9.87
N ALA A 227 14.74 8.35 -9.43
CA ALA A 227 15.09 8.18 -8.03
C ALA A 227 15.60 9.48 -7.40
N ASN A 228 14.81 10.55 -7.46
CA ASN A 228 15.17 11.86 -6.94
C ASN A 228 14.63 12.06 -5.50
N PRO A 229 15.51 12.22 -4.48
CA PRO A 229 15.11 12.36 -3.09
C PRO A 229 14.27 13.62 -2.80
N ASN A 230 14.30 14.62 -3.68
CA ASN A 230 13.48 15.82 -3.52
C ASN A 230 11.96 15.53 -3.51
N TYR A 231 11.51 14.43 -4.09
CA TYR A 231 10.11 14.02 -3.97
C TYR A 231 9.65 13.75 -2.52
N LEU A 232 10.60 13.53 -1.61
CA LEU A 232 10.31 13.27 -0.20
C LEU A 232 10.16 14.55 0.63
N THR A 233 10.60 15.70 0.12
CA THR A 233 10.49 16.95 0.86
C THR A 233 9.04 17.37 1.06
N THR A 234 8.75 18.03 2.18
CA THR A 234 7.42 18.55 2.48
C THR A 234 7.30 20.05 2.15
N SER A 235 8.43 20.75 2.03
CA SER A 235 8.47 22.19 1.73
C SER A 235 8.24 22.49 0.24
N ASP A 236 8.68 21.60 -0.64
CA ASP A 236 8.72 21.87 -2.09
C ASP A 236 7.78 20.99 -2.90
N SER A 237 6.87 20.30 -2.23
CA SER A 237 5.96 19.34 -2.89
C SER A 237 5.08 20.00 -3.96
N ALA A 238 4.71 21.28 -3.78
CA ALA A 238 3.98 22.05 -4.80
C ALA A 238 4.83 22.28 -6.06
N THR A 239 6.16 22.36 -5.91
CA THR A 239 7.10 22.59 -7.01
C THR A 239 7.21 21.38 -7.93
N TYR A 240 6.94 20.17 -7.40
CA TYR A 240 7.03 18.89 -8.15
C TYR A 240 5.69 18.42 -8.71
N PHE A 241 4.65 19.23 -8.60
CA PHE A 241 3.36 18.94 -9.19
C PHE A 241 3.42 18.86 -10.72
N LEU A 242 4.22 19.73 -11.34
CA LEU A 242 4.32 19.82 -12.79
C LEU A 242 5.62 19.24 -13.33
N PRO A 243 5.59 18.59 -14.53
CA PRO A 243 6.81 18.15 -15.19
C PRO A 243 7.71 19.33 -15.53
N GLY A 244 9.01 19.16 -15.32
CA GLY A 244 10.00 20.09 -15.83
C GLY A 244 10.10 21.44 -15.12
N VAL A 245 9.65 21.54 -13.86
CA VAL A 245 9.89 22.74 -13.06
C VAL A 245 11.41 22.89 -12.82
N PRO A 246 12.04 23.96 -13.33
CA PRO A 246 13.47 24.20 -13.11
C PRO A 246 13.74 24.43 -11.62
N GLY A 247 14.85 23.92 -11.12
CA GLY A 247 15.27 24.08 -9.74
C GLY A 247 15.22 22.81 -8.92
N SER A 248 14.62 21.75 -9.44
CA SER A 248 14.85 20.42 -8.87
C SER A 248 16.33 20.08 -8.99
N SER A 249 16.94 19.69 -7.89
CA SER A 249 18.28 19.11 -7.91
C SER A 249 18.34 17.98 -8.93
N ARG A 250 19.52 17.68 -9.42
CA ARG A 250 19.77 16.64 -10.41
C ARG A 250 19.12 15.33 -9.97
N ALA A 251 18.55 14.59 -10.90
CA ALA A 251 18.17 13.21 -10.68
C ALA A 251 19.36 12.47 -10.04
N SER A 252 19.16 11.85 -8.90
CA SER A 252 20.24 11.15 -8.20
C SER A 252 20.52 9.79 -8.82
N GLY A 253 19.56 9.22 -9.55
CA GLY A 253 19.66 7.94 -10.21
C GLY A 253 18.38 7.50 -10.90
N VAL A 254 18.40 6.27 -11.35
CA VAL A 254 17.26 5.58 -11.99
C VAL A 254 17.01 4.29 -11.25
N LEU A 255 15.78 4.13 -10.75
CA LEU A 255 15.31 2.89 -10.15
C LEU A 255 14.60 2.05 -11.21
N VAL A 256 15.01 0.79 -11.34
CA VAL A 256 14.44 -0.18 -12.29
C VAL A 256 13.93 -1.41 -11.53
N PRO A 257 12.65 -1.47 -11.17
CA PRO A 257 12.01 -2.68 -10.67
C PRO A 257 11.59 -3.61 -11.81
N VAL A 258 11.69 -4.93 -11.56
CA VAL A 258 11.20 -6.01 -12.42
C VAL A 258 10.41 -6.98 -11.55
N GLU A 259 9.22 -7.37 -12.00
CA GLU A 259 8.34 -8.27 -11.26
C GLU A 259 7.64 -9.27 -12.17
N VAL A 260 7.60 -10.53 -11.77
CA VAL A 260 6.75 -11.56 -12.34
C VAL A 260 5.61 -11.83 -11.36
N VAL A 261 4.38 -11.84 -11.87
CA VAL A 261 3.17 -12.15 -11.10
C VAL A 261 2.56 -13.44 -11.64
N TRP A 262 2.26 -14.35 -10.73
CA TRP A 262 1.43 -15.51 -10.98
C TRP A 262 0.13 -15.40 -10.18
N ALA A 263 -1.00 -15.38 -10.88
CA ALA A 263 -2.34 -15.27 -10.29
C ALA A 263 -3.20 -16.44 -10.77
N PRO A 264 -3.07 -17.63 -10.14
CA PRO A 264 -3.80 -18.83 -10.55
C PRO A 264 -5.29 -18.62 -10.44
N SER A 265 -6.01 -19.13 -11.43
CA SER A 265 -7.48 -19.15 -11.45
C SER A 265 -8.01 -20.27 -10.54
N GLY A 266 -9.25 -20.12 -10.05
CA GLY A 266 -9.95 -21.16 -9.31
C GLY A 266 -10.46 -20.72 -7.94
N PRO A 267 -11.08 -21.64 -7.19
CA PRO A 267 -11.69 -21.30 -5.90
C PRO A 267 -10.67 -20.90 -4.83
N LEU A 268 -9.47 -21.47 -4.86
CA LEU A 268 -8.35 -21.11 -3.99
C LEU A 268 -7.37 -20.18 -4.75
N ASN A 269 -7.91 -19.13 -5.34
CA ASN A 269 -7.13 -18.16 -6.06
C ASN A 269 -6.13 -17.44 -5.13
N GLY A 270 -5.04 -16.97 -5.72
CA GLY A 270 -4.00 -16.23 -5.02
C GLY A 270 -3.32 -15.24 -5.95
N THR A 271 -2.36 -14.51 -5.40
CA THR A 271 -1.46 -13.65 -6.16
C THR A 271 -0.06 -13.82 -5.60
N TRP A 272 0.85 -14.26 -6.42
CA TRP A 272 2.24 -14.52 -6.08
C TRP A 272 3.10 -13.58 -6.92
N ARG A 273 3.88 -12.74 -6.27
CA ARG A 273 4.75 -11.75 -6.88
C ARG A 273 6.18 -12.04 -6.50
N PHE A 274 7.04 -12.11 -7.50
CA PHE A 274 8.48 -12.29 -7.36
C PHE A 274 9.17 -11.18 -8.13
N GLY A 275 10.00 -10.40 -7.46
CA GLY A 275 10.63 -9.28 -8.11
C GLY A 275 11.97 -8.92 -7.51
N GLY A 276 12.59 -7.96 -8.15
CA GLY A 276 13.81 -7.33 -7.70
C GLY A 276 13.92 -5.94 -8.27
N TRP A 277 14.88 -5.20 -7.78
CA TRP A 277 15.15 -3.85 -8.25
C TRP A 277 16.65 -3.57 -8.32
N TYR A 278 16.97 -2.60 -9.14
CA TYR A 278 18.27 -1.97 -9.18
C TYR A 278 18.09 -0.45 -9.22
N ASP A 279 18.87 0.27 -8.42
CA ASP A 279 18.96 1.72 -8.45
C ASP A 279 20.39 2.15 -8.72
N SER A 280 20.57 3.04 -9.69
CA SER A 280 21.89 3.44 -10.20
C SER A 280 22.58 4.50 -9.34
N ALA A 281 21.87 5.13 -8.39
CA ALA A 281 22.43 6.17 -7.53
C ALA A 281 23.48 5.60 -6.57
N SER A 282 24.38 6.47 -6.11
CA SER A 282 25.25 6.17 -4.99
C SER A 282 24.56 6.47 -3.65
N THR A 283 25.08 5.91 -2.57
CA THR A 283 24.63 6.21 -1.22
C THR A 283 24.88 7.67 -0.85
N ILE A 284 25.87 8.34 -1.47
CA ILE A 284 26.22 9.74 -1.23
C ILE A 284 25.46 10.68 -2.15
N ASP A 285 25.39 10.35 -3.45
CA ASP A 285 24.75 11.22 -4.45
C ASP A 285 23.22 11.35 -4.23
N GLY A 286 22.61 10.42 -3.52
CA GLY A 286 21.20 10.45 -3.16
C GLY A 286 20.81 11.63 -2.26
N GLY A 287 21.80 12.42 -1.81
CA GLY A 287 21.54 13.61 -1.02
C GLY A 287 20.78 13.35 0.28
N LEU A 288 20.64 12.06 0.61
CA LEU A 288 20.07 11.65 1.86
C LEU A 288 21.20 11.53 2.87
N PRO A 289 21.41 12.58 3.68
CA PRO A 289 22.09 12.35 4.93
C PRO A 289 21.18 11.37 5.68
N GLY A 290 21.63 10.15 5.73
CA GLY A 290 21.01 9.13 6.51
C GLY A 290 19.51 9.12 6.42
N ILE A 291 18.97 7.98 6.37
CA ILE A 291 17.55 7.71 6.52
C ILE A 291 16.79 8.96 6.82
N ILE A 292 16.05 9.38 5.87
CA ILE A 292 14.98 10.30 6.15
C ILE A 292 14.42 9.83 7.46
N ALA A 293 14.40 10.71 8.42
CA ALA A 293 13.67 10.50 9.64
C ALA A 293 12.23 10.17 9.22
N ILE A 294 12.00 8.92 8.88
CA ILE A 294 10.65 8.36 8.64
C ILE A 294 9.89 8.50 9.94
N ALA A 295 10.61 8.55 11.05
CA ALA A 295 10.11 8.99 12.33
C ALA A 295 11.16 9.92 12.99
N PRO A 296 10.76 11.12 13.43
CA PRO A 296 11.53 11.86 14.42
C PRO A 296 11.70 10.96 15.65
N GLY A 297 12.92 10.66 16.04
CA GLY A 297 13.22 9.71 17.12
C GLY A 297 13.95 8.46 16.66
N MET A 298 13.89 8.08 15.40
CA MET A 298 14.93 7.24 14.83
C MET A 298 16.18 8.11 14.70
N GLY A 299 17.08 8.02 15.66
CA GLY A 299 18.34 8.71 15.63
C GLY A 299 18.96 8.52 14.25
N GLY A 300 19.16 9.62 13.53
CA GLY A 300 19.67 9.60 12.18
C GLY A 300 20.96 8.80 12.14
N VAL A 301 20.86 7.55 11.74
CA VAL A 301 22.03 6.76 11.38
C VAL A 301 22.30 7.20 9.95
N SER A 302 23.32 8.03 9.82
CA SER A 302 23.77 8.45 8.51
C SER A 302 24.30 7.20 7.77
N ASP A 303 23.99 7.09 6.49
CA ASP A 303 24.66 6.15 5.56
C ASP A 303 26.19 6.36 5.53
N GLN A 304 26.69 7.34 6.26
CA GLN A 304 28.12 7.65 6.38
C GLN A 304 28.96 6.46 6.85
N ASN A 305 28.37 5.49 7.56
CA ASN A 305 29.08 4.27 7.95
C ASN A 305 29.16 3.21 6.85
N LEU A 306 28.32 3.32 5.81
CA LEU A 306 28.32 2.38 4.68
C LEU A 306 29.31 2.78 3.58
N GLY A 307 29.85 4.01 3.63
CA GLY A 307 30.75 4.56 2.63
C GLY A 307 30.03 4.91 1.31
N ASP A 308 30.81 5.35 0.31
CA ASP A 308 30.30 5.59 -1.04
C ASP A 308 30.17 4.28 -1.80
N GLN A 309 28.96 3.75 -1.85
CA GLN A 309 28.61 2.55 -2.61
C GLN A 309 27.68 2.93 -3.77
N ARG A 310 27.98 2.42 -4.94
CA ARG A 310 27.14 2.61 -6.14
C ARG A 310 26.35 1.35 -6.45
N GLY A 311 25.14 1.57 -6.94
CA GLY A 311 24.22 0.49 -7.30
C GLY A 311 23.60 -0.15 -6.08
N ARG A 312 22.33 0.17 -5.83
CA ARG A 312 21.53 -0.39 -4.74
C ARG A 312 20.57 -1.40 -5.34
N TYR A 313 20.46 -2.58 -4.77
CA TYR A 313 19.60 -3.62 -5.31
C TYR A 313 18.96 -4.46 -4.20
N GLY A 314 17.99 -5.24 -4.58
CA GLY A 314 17.35 -6.21 -3.70
C GLY A 314 16.36 -7.06 -4.45
N VAL A 315 15.81 -8.03 -3.72
CA VAL A 315 14.79 -8.94 -4.21
C VAL A 315 13.64 -9.03 -3.21
N TYR A 316 12.48 -9.41 -3.70
CA TYR A 316 11.30 -9.59 -2.86
C TYR A 316 10.37 -10.66 -3.39
N GLU A 317 9.57 -11.17 -2.47
CA GLU A 317 8.36 -11.91 -2.77
C GLU A 317 7.17 -11.32 -2.00
N SER A 318 5.99 -11.38 -2.61
CA SER A 318 4.74 -11.00 -1.96
C SER A 318 3.66 -12.00 -2.38
N ILE A 319 3.16 -12.76 -1.43
CA ILE A 319 2.20 -13.82 -1.64
C ILE A 319 0.92 -13.49 -0.89
N LEU A 320 -0.20 -13.51 -1.58
CA LEU A 320 -1.54 -13.55 -1.00
C LEU A 320 -2.23 -14.81 -1.51
N GLN A 321 -2.61 -15.71 -0.61
CA GLN A 321 -3.21 -16.99 -0.95
C GLN A 321 -4.51 -17.21 -0.18
N ARG A 322 -5.58 -17.50 -0.91
CA ARG A 322 -6.82 -17.97 -0.32
C ARG A 322 -6.65 -19.42 0.14
N LEU A 323 -6.97 -19.70 1.39
CA LEU A 323 -6.83 -21.03 1.99
C LEU A 323 -8.15 -21.79 2.02
N THR A 324 -9.28 -21.10 2.24
CA THR A 324 -10.61 -21.73 2.29
C THR A 324 -11.62 -20.94 1.46
N VAL A 325 -12.67 -21.61 1.03
CA VAL A 325 -13.85 -20.99 0.43
C VAL A 325 -15.03 -21.29 1.34
N GLU A 326 -15.58 -20.26 1.94
CA GLU A 326 -16.68 -20.36 2.89
C GLU A 326 -17.84 -19.46 2.41
N GLY A 327 -19.07 -19.99 2.46
CA GLY A 327 -20.26 -19.24 2.08
C GLY A 327 -20.25 -18.64 0.68
N ALA A 328 -20.91 -17.49 0.53
CA ALA A 328 -20.98 -16.75 -0.72
C ALA A 328 -19.83 -15.76 -0.84
N LYS A 329 -19.20 -15.67 -2.02
CA LYS A 329 -18.18 -14.70 -2.40
C LYS A 329 -16.82 -14.86 -1.68
N ALA A 330 -16.23 -13.76 -1.17
CA ALA A 330 -14.86 -13.69 -0.70
C ALA A 330 -14.66 -14.17 0.76
N GLN A 331 -15.63 -14.88 1.34
CA GLN A 331 -15.52 -15.39 2.71
C GLN A 331 -14.52 -16.54 2.79
N GLY A 332 -13.85 -16.64 3.94
CA GLY A 332 -12.86 -17.66 4.21
C GLY A 332 -11.51 -17.10 4.64
N TRP A 333 -10.56 -18.00 4.83
CA TRP A 333 -9.19 -17.67 5.24
C TRP A 333 -8.32 -17.27 4.06
N TYR A 334 -7.52 -16.24 4.28
CA TYR A 334 -6.40 -15.81 3.44
C TYR A 334 -5.13 -15.79 4.27
N MET A 335 -4.03 -16.16 3.65
CA MET A 335 -2.67 -16.02 4.17
C MET A 335 -1.90 -15.05 3.29
N PHE A 336 -1.05 -14.23 3.89
CA PHE A 336 -0.02 -13.52 3.15
C PHE A 336 1.37 -13.84 3.70
N LEU A 337 2.35 -13.83 2.81
CA LEU A 337 3.78 -13.85 3.13
C LEU A 337 4.46 -12.79 2.28
N ASN A 338 5.15 -11.87 2.93
CA ASN A 338 6.00 -10.88 2.26
C ASN A 338 7.41 -11.01 2.78
N THR A 339 8.38 -11.05 1.88
CA THR A 339 9.81 -11.11 2.21
C THR A 339 10.56 -10.16 1.30
N THR A 340 11.46 -9.38 1.88
CA THR A 340 12.33 -8.47 1.14
C THR A 340 13.74 -8.57 1.69
N VAL A 341 14.72 -8.66 0.80
CA VAL A 341 16.14 -8.64 1.11
C VAL A 341 16.82 -7.60 0.23
N ALA A 342 17.50 -6.65 0.85
CA ALA A 342 18.23 -5.57 0.19
C ALA A 342 19.74 -5.74 0.39
N ASP A 343 20.52 -5.15 -0.49
CA ASP A 343 21.98 -5.16 -0.43
C ASP A 343 22.47 -4.55 0.89
N HIS A 344 23.04 -5.37 1.77
CA HIS A 344 23.52 -4.95 3.08
C HIS A 344 24.65 -3.90 3.03
N ARG A 345 25.38 -3.79 1.91
CA ARG A 345 26.42 -2.76 1.73
C ARG A 345 25.84 -1.35 1.67
N THR A 346 24.56 -1.24 1.29
CA THR A 346 23.88 0.04 1.02
C THR A 346 22.65 0.27 1.86
N SER A 347 22.30 -0.67 2.75
CA SER A 347 21.00 -0.68 3.44
C SER A 347 21.15 -0.67 4.97
N TYR A 348 20.49 0.28 5.63
CA TYR A 348 20.36 0.29 7.07
C TYR A 348 19.44 -0.83 7.57
N GLN A 349 18.29 -1.00 6.91
CA GLN A 349 17.40 -2.14 7.09
C GLN A 349 17.60 -3.05 5.88
N ASP A 350 18.18 -4.22 6.06
CA ASP A 350 18.61 -5.08 4.97
C ASP A 350 17.65 -6.25 4.68
N TYR A 351 16.75 -6.60 5.62
CA TYR A 351 15.63 -7.48 5.32
C TYR A 351 14.39 -7.20 6.17
N GLN A 352 13.25 -7.58 5.62
CA GLN A 352 11.96 -7.59 6.30
C GLN A 352 11.18 -8.84 5.88
N VAL A 353 10.55 -9.51 6.85
CA VAL A 353 9.65 -10.65 6.63
C VAL A 353 8.35 -10.40 7.37
N ALA A 354 7.22 -10.73 6.76
CA ALA A 354 5.91 -10.63 7.39
C ALA A 354 5.02 -11.79 6.96
N LEU A 355 4.40 -12.45 7.91
CA LEU A 355 3.43 -13.53 7.72
C LEU A 355 2.16 -13.16 8.45
N GLY A 356 1.02 -13.32 7.82
CA GLY A 356 -0.25 -13.10 8.48
C GLY A 356 -1.41 -13.82 7.84
N PHE A 357 -2.53 -13.77 8.55
CA PHE A 357 -3.77 -14.41 8.19
C PHE A 357 -4.91 -13.43 8.34
N ARG A 358 -5.90 -13.56 7.48
CA ARG A 358 -7.15 -12.81 7.53
C ARG A 358 -8.30 -13.76 7.28
N HIS A 359 -9.38 -13.58 8.02
CA HIS A 359 -10.63 -14.32 7.82
C HIS A 359 -11.78 -13.33 7.61
N THR A 360 -12.51 -13.48 6.51
CA THR A 360 -13.74 -12.72 6.22
C THR A 360 -14.94 -13.59 6.49
N GLY A 361 -15.94 -13.07 7.22
CA GLY A 361 -17.15 -13.81 7.57
C GLY A 361 -17.00 -14.68 8.83
N THR A 362 -16.16 -14.27 9.77
CA THR A 362 -15.88 -14.98 11.02
C THR A 362 -17.15 -15.30 11.83
N PHE A 363 -18.13 -14.43 11.79
CA PHE A 363 -19.42 -14.63 12.47
C PHE A 363 -20.52 -14.76 11.41
N SER A 364 -21.31 -15.82 11.45
CA SER A 364 -22.38 -16.06 10.47
C SER A 364 -23.45 -14.95 10.43
N TRP A 365 -23.67 -14.29 11.57
CA TRP A 365 -24.59 -13.15 11.70
C TRP A 365 -23.94 -11.80 11.30
N ARG A 366 -22.62 -11.78 11.05
CA ARG A 366 -21.82 -10.63 10.58
C ARG A 366 -20.90 -11.07 9.42
N PRO A 367 -21.45 -11.37 8.24
CA PRO A 367 -20.69 -12.00 7.15
C PRO A 367 -19.69 -11.08 6.47
N GLU A 368 -19.75 -9.76 6.74
CA GLU A 368 -18.84 -8.76 6.18
C GLU A 368 -17.72 -8.37 7.14
N ASP A 369 -17.78 -8.85 8.39
CA ASP A 369 -16.74 -8.55 9.37
C ASP A 369 -15.51 -9.44 9.14
N GLU A 370 -14.37 -8.92 9.56
CA GLU A 370 -13.08 -9.55 9.35
C GLU A 370 -12.26 -9.60 10.63
N VAL A 371 -11.39 -10.58 10.72
CA VAL A 371 -10.33 -10.63 11.73
C VAL A 371 -8.99 -10.82 11.04
N GLY A 372 -7.95 -10.32 11.63
CA GLY A 372 -6.59 -10.50 11.14
C GLY A 372 -5.58 -10.69 12.25
N PHE A 373 -4.52 -11.41 11.96
CA PHE A 373 -3.37 -11.61 12.81
C PHE A 373 -2.11 -11.68 11.95
N ALA A 374 -1.05 -10.99 12.38
CA ALA A 374 0.23 -11.03 11.69
C ALA A 374 1.41 -10.93 12.66
N VAL A 375 2.54 -11.49 12.25
CA VAL A 375 3.84 -11.33 12.85
C VAL A 375 4.86 -11.00 11.77
N GLY A 376 5.77 -10.09 12.07
CA GLY A 376 6.82 -9.71 11.14
C GLY A 376 8.14 -9.47 11.83
N THR A 377 9.18 -9.25 11.05
CA THR A 377 10.49 -8.84 11.55
C THR A 377 11.16 -7.92 10.56
N THR A 378 11.82 -6.89 11.09
CA THR A 378 12.70 -5.98 10.33
C THR A 378 14.07 -6.01 10.97
N HIS A 379 15.10 -6.24 10.18
CA HIS A 379 16.48 -6.33 10.65
C HIS A 379 17.24 -5.03 10.43
N VAL A 380 17.99 -4.63 11.45
CA VAL A 380 18.95 -3.53 11.37
C VAL A 380 20.33 -4.11 11.07
N ASN A 381 20.90 -3.68 9.97
CA ASN A 381 22.21 -4.13 9.51
C ASN A 381 23.32 -3.64 10.43
N SER A 382 24.06 -4.58 11.03
CA SER A 382 25.17 -4.27 11.94
C SER A 382 26.34 -3.54 11.26
N ALA A 383 26.52 -3.73 9.94
CA ALA A 383 27.56 -3.04 9.17
C ALA A 383 27.26 -1.53 9.01
N ALA A 384 25.99 -1.13 9.04
CA ALA A 384 25.56 0.27 8.99
C ALA A 384 25.71 1.00 10.33
N LEU A 385 26.12 0.30 11.39
CA LEU A 385 26.21 0.81 12.76
C LEU A 385 27.60 0.60 13.35
N THR A 386 27.88 1.27 14.46
CA THR A 386 29.03 0.90 15.31
C THR A 386 28.95 -0.58 15.70
N PRO A 387 30.08 -1.29 15.80
CA PRO A 387 30.13 -2.74 15.98
C PRO A 387 29.16 -3.25 17.05
N ASN A 388 28.45 -4.33 16.74
CA ASN A 388 27.53 -5.09 17.59
C ASN A 388 26.14 -4.50 17.87
N ALA A 389 25.64 -3.58 17.04
CA ALA A 389 24.34 -2.94 17.28
C ALA A 389 23.21 -3.41 16.35
N GLY A 390 23.42 -4.43 15.52
CA GLY A 390 22.37 -5.02 14.67
C GLY A 390 21.42 -5.91 15.44
N GLY A 391 20.21 -6.11 14.91
CA GLY A 391 19.21 -6.98 15.50
C GLY A 391 17.83 -6.81 14.85
N ASN A 392 16.86 -7.53 15.40
CA ASN A 392 15.52 -7.57 14.84
C ASN A 392 14.51 -6.83 15.72
N GLU A 393 13.69 -6.02 15.10
CA GLU A 393 12.39 -5.59 15.61
C GLU A 393 11.33 -6.60 15.18
N VAL A 394 10.43 -6.98 16.10
CA VAL A 394 9.38 -7.96 15.80
C VAL A 394 8.02 -7.40 16.23
N PRO A 395 7.24 -6.81 15.31
CA PRO A 395 5.85 -6.48 15.56
C PRO A 395 4.95 -7.71 15.44
N ILE A 396 3.94 -7.75 16.31
CA ILE A 396 2.80 -8.65 16.27
C ILE A 396 1.56 -7.78 16.26
N GLU A 397 0.60 -8.05 15.40
CA GLU A 397 -0.63 -7.28 15.29
C GLU A 397 -1.84 -8.22 15.17
N ALA A 398 -2.92 -7.87 15.86
CA ALA A 398 -4.21 -8.52 15.75
C ALA A 398 -5.31 -7.47 15.68
N TRP A 399 -6.31 -7.68 14.82
CA TRP A 399 -7.40 -6.74 14.67
C TRP A 399 -8.76 -7.41 14.39
N TYR A 400 -9.82 -6.67 14.72
CA TYR A 400 -11.19 -6.96 14.33
C TYR A 400 -11.77 -5.80 13.53
N GLY A 401 -12.19 -6.07 12.31
CA GLY A 401 -12.80 -5.10 11.39
C GLY A 401 -14.31 -5.25 11.37
N TRP A 402 -14.99 -4.27 11.93
CA TRP A 402 -16.44 -4.17 11.96
C TRP A 402 -16.94 -3.37 10.75
N GLN A 403 -17.67 -4.00 9.83
CA GLN A 403 -18.40 -3.29 8.79
C GLN A 403 -19.65 -2.68 9.39
N ALA A 404 -19.53 -1.44 9.85
CA ALA A 404 -20.61 -0.75 10.59
C ALA A 404 -21.76 -0.35 9.66
N THR A 405 -21.44 0.14 8.46
CA THR A 405 -22.41 0.48 7.40
C THR A 405 -21.82 0.11 6.04
N GLY A 406 -22.56 0.27 4.96
CA GLY A 406 -22.01 0.06 3.60
C GLY A 406 -20.86 1.01 3.23
N TRP A 407 -20.79 2.19 3.88
CA TRP A 407 -19.82 3.26 3.62
C TRP A 407 -18.78 3.44 4.74
N MET A 408 -18.90 2.73 5.89
CA MET A 408 -18.00 2.89 7.03
C MET A 408 -17.52 1.54 7.58
N ASN A 409 -16.22 1.38 7.68
CA ASN A 409 -15.57 0.29 8.38
C ASN A 409 -14.80 0.84 9.60
N LEU A 410 -14.93 0.16 10.72
CA LEU A 410 -14.19 0.43 11.95
C LEU A 410 -13.31 -0.77 12.26
N LYS A 411 -12.03 -0.54 12.54
CA LYS A 411 -11.08 -1.60 12.85
C LYS A 411 -10.46 -1.35 14.23
N PHE A 412 -10.67 -2.30 15.13
CA PHE A 412 -10.06 -2.33 16.46
C PHE A 412 -8.78 -3.12 16.38
N ASP A 413 -7.69 -2.53 16.80
CA ASP A 413 -6.34 -3.01 16.57
C ASP A 413 -5.55 -3.10 17.88
N ALA A 414 -4.69 -4.11 17.98
CA ALA A 414 -3.74 -4.28 19.06
C ALA A 414 -2.39 -4.73 18.50
N GLN A 415 -1.34 -4.00 18.86
CA GLN A 415 0.02 -4.27 18.43
C GLN A 415 0.93 -4.50 19.64
N TYR A 416 1.86 -5.43 19.50
CA TYR A 416 2.95 -5.65 20.42
C TYR A 416 4.28 -5.63 19.66
N VAL A 417 5.10 -4.61 19.93
CA VAL A 417 6.39 -4.44 19.26
C VAL A 417 7.49 -4.92 20.20
N ILE A 418 8.12 -6.02 19.84
CA ILE A 418 9.25 -6.60 20.57
C ILE A 418 10.52 -5.96 20.05
N ASN A 419 11.38 -5.52 20.97
CA ASN A 419 12.68 -4.92 20.68
C ASN A 419 12.57 -3.75 19.67
N PRO A 420 11.79 -2.68 19.98
CA PRO A 420 11.66 -1.54 19.10
C PRO A 420 13.02 -0.97 18.71
N GLY A 421 13.22 -0.71 17.40
CA GLY A 421 14.49 -0.26 16.85
C GLY A 421 15.49 -1.38 16.58
N GLY A 422 15.17 -2.64 16.89
CA GLY A 422 16.00 -3.81 16.60
C GLY A 422 17.32 -3.91 17.38
N ARG A 423 17.65 -2.94 18.23
CA ARG A 423 18.97 -2.77 18.84
C ARG A 423 19.03 -3.08 20.35
N GLY A 424 17.88 -3.17 21.00
CA GLY A 424 17.77 -3.32 22.45
C GLY A 424 18.07 -2.04 23.25
N TYR A 425 18.58 -0.98 22.61
CA TYR A 425 18.92 0.30 23.22
C TYR A 425 18.54 1.45 22.28
N ASN A 426 18.10 2.56 22.86
CA ASN A 426 17.86 3.80 22.10
C ASN A 426 19.19 4.54 21.81
N ALA A 427 19.11 5.67 21.10
CA ALA A 427 20.28 6.49 20.75
C ALA A 427 21.05 7.03 21.97
N ALA A 428 20.43 7.13 23.14
CA ALA A 428 21.05 7.55 24.39
C ALA A 428 21.66 6.38 25.19
N GLY A 429 21.66 5.15 24.64
CA GLY A 429 22.19 3.95 25.31
C GLY A 429 21.25 3.39 26.39
N VAL A 430 20.02 3.87 26.48
CA VAL A 430 19.02 3.35 27.42
C VAL A 430 18.34 2.13 26.80
N LYS A 431 18.21 1.06 27.60
CA LYS A 431 17.52 -0.17 27.17
C LYS A 431 16.08 0.16 26.72
N THR A 432 15.71 -0.31 25.55
CA THR A 432 14.34 -0.17 25.03
C THR A 432 13.43 -1.24 25.65
N GLU A 433 12.22 -0.85 25.99
CA GLU A 433 11.16 -1.75 26.41
C GLU A 433 10.25 -2.10 25.24
N ASN A 434 9.64 -3.27 25.29
CA ASN A 434 8.62 -3.65 24.32
C ASN A 434 7.41 -2.73 24.45
N ALA A 435 6.78 -2.41 23.31
CA ALA A 435 5.68 -1.47 23.27
C ALA A 435 4.34 -2.17 23.02
N TRP A 436 3.32 -1.83 23.83
CA TRP A 436 1.92 -2.15 23.56
C TRP A 436 1.21 -0.94 22.99
N VAL A 437 0.56 -1.12 21.85
CA VAL A 437 -0.24 -0.08 21.16
C VAL A 437 -1.62 -0.61 20.89
N LEU A 438 -2.65 0.19 21.22
CA LEU A 438 -4.02 -0.04 20.78
C LEU A 438 -4.39 0.98 19.73
N GLY A 439 -5.18 0.54 18.75
CA GLY A 439 -5.60 1.37 17.61
C GLY A 439 -7.09 1.25 17.30
N LEU A 440 -7.61 2.31 16.73
CA LEU A 440 -8.90 2.36 16.05
C LEU A 440 -8.69 3.00 14.69
N ARG A 441 -8.85 2.22 13.61
CA ARG A 441 -8.88 2.77 12.26
C ARG A 441 -10.34 2.96 11.84
N THR A 442 -10.64 4.14 11.31
CA THR A 442 -11.92 4.46 10.69
C THR A 442 -11.71 4.65 9.19
N LEU A 443 -12.49 3.96 8.37
CA LEU A 443 -12.51 4.13 6.92
C LEU A 443 -13.90 4.58 6.49
N VAL A 444 -13.98 5.71 5.77
CA VAL A 444 -15.24 6.30 5.29
C VAL A 444 -15.17 6.55 3.79
N HIS A 445 -16.13 6.03 3.06
CA HIS A 445 -16.32 6.30 1.63
C HIS A 445 -17.41 7.35 1.44
N PHE A 446 -17.06 8.48 0.79
CA PHE A 446 -17.99 9.61 0.56
C PHE A 446 -18.69 9.50 -0.78
#